data_67fdc26525260df8ed60b36fd572e636
#
_entry.id   67fdc26525260df8ed60b36fd572e636
#
_cell.length_a   1.000
_cell.length_b   1.000
_cell.length_c   1.000
_cell.angle_alpha   90.00
_cell.angle_beta   90.00
_cell.angle_gamma   90.00
#
_symmetry.space_group_name_H-M   'P 1'
#
loop_
_entity.id
_entity.type
_entity.pdbx_description
1 polymer ?
#
loop_
_entity_poly.entity_id
_entity_poly.type
_entity_poly.pdbx_seq_one_letter_code
_entity_poly.pdbx_strand_id
1 'polypeptide(L)'
;MTPTHSIFRQTLIECKKIGDAYDYLPNGSANYPFLYTGEMINTDNSHSDMVGTMNQTVHLYGRLSDRKTLMEYESKLHDAFKRMRHAFGYNLSMTDYTTQLLQDNTDIQPLLHIVMDVSFMYTKGEQLNG
;
A
#
# COMPACT_ATOMS: atom_id res chain seq x y z
N MET A 1 -8.93 -15.74 -6.58
CA MET A 1 -8.80 -14.34 -6.13
C MET A 1 -8.28 -13.53 -7.30
N THR A 2 -8.80 -12.35 -7.53
CA THR A 2 -8.34 -11.47 -8.63
C THR A 2 -6.99 -10.86 -8.29
N PRO A 3 -6.25 -10.36 -9.29
CA PRO A 3 -5.00 -9.66 -9.01
C PRO A 3 -5.21 -8.46 -8.08
N THR A 4 -6.28 -7.69 -8.32
CA THR A 4 -6.60 -6.53 -7.49
C THR A 4 -6.77 -6.93 -6.04
N HIS A 5 -7.59 -7.93 -5.77
CA HIS A 5 -7.85 -8.38 -4.41
C HIS A 5 -6.58 -8.96 -3.76
N SER A 6 -5.83 -9.74 -4.52
CA SER A 6 -4.62 -10.41 -4.01
C SER A 6 -3.57 -9.39 -3.57
N ILE A 7 -3.29 -8.41 -4.41
CA ILE A 7 -2.26 -7.42 -4.14
C ILE A 7 -2.72 -6.46 -3.03
N PHE A 8 -3.99 -6.04 -3.08
CA PHE A 8 -4.55 -5.22 -2.02
C PHE A 8 -4.41 -5.90 -0.66
N ARG A 9 -4.79 -7.17 -0.59
CA ARG A 9 -4.75 -7.91 0.66
C ARG A 9 -3.34 -8.09 1.18
N GLN A 10 -2.39 -8.42 0.28
CA GLN A 10 -1.00 -8.56 0.69
C GLN A 10 -0.42 -7.24 1.16
N THR A 11 -0.77 -6.14 0.49
CA THR A 11 -0.33 -4.81 0.91
C THR A 11 -0.86 -4.48 2.32
N LEU A 12 -2.12 -4.77 2.56
CA LEU A 12 -2.71 -4.53 3.88
C LEU A 12 -2.02 -5.36 4.95
N ILE A 13 -1.69 -6.62 4.64
CA ILE A 13 -0.95 -7.48 5.58
C ILE A 13 0.40 -6.84 5.94
N GLU A 14 1.13 -6.34 4.94
CA GLU A 14 2.42 -5.69 5.21
C GLU A 14 2.24 -4.42 6.05
N CYS A 15 1.21 -3.64 5.77
CA CYS A 15 0.92 -2.45 6.57
C CYS A 15 0.60 -2.80 8.03
N LYS A 16 -0.16 -3.86 8.25
CA LYS A 16 -0.53 -4.27 9.61
C LYS A 16 0.65 -4.76 10.44
N LYS A 17 1.72 -5.17 9.81
CA LYS A 17 2.95 -5.55 10.52
C LYS A 17 3.70 -4.34 11.06
N ILE A 18 3.38 -3.15 10.56
CA ILE A 18 4.13 -1.93 10.87
C ILE A 18 3.40 -1.05 11.87
N GLY A 19 2.08 -0.94 11.75
CA GLY A 19 1.31 -0.09 12.63
C GLY A 19 -0.19 -0.32 12.47
N ASP A 20 -0.98 0.58 13.03
CA ASP A 20 -2.44 0.52 12.91
C ASP A 20 -2.81 0.79 11.45
N ALA A 21 -3.33 -0.23 10.79
CA ALA A 21 -3.62 -0.16 9.36
C ALA A 21 -5.08 -0.48 9.10
N TYR A 22 -5.67 0.27 8.17
CA TYR A 22 -7.07 0.15 7.81
C TYR A 22 -7.20 -0.03 6.30
N ASP A 23 -8.26 -0.71 5.88
CA ASP A 23 -8.64 -0.82 4.47
C ASP A 23 -9.74 0.18 4.10
N TYR A 24 -10.01 1.11 4.99
CA TYR A 24 -10.92 2.23 4.79
C TYR A 24 -10.35 3.44 5.52
N LEU A 25 -10.77 4.63 5.12
CA LEU A 25 -10.34 5.84 5.81
C LEU A 25 -11.10 5.96 7.12
N PRO A 26 -10.43 5.84 8.28
CA PRO A 26 -11.13 5.91 9.56
C PRO A 26 -11.66 7.32 9.82
N ASN A 27 -12.67 7.40 10.67
CA ASN A 27 -13.23 8.69 11.06
C ASN A 27 -12.33 9.38 12.10
N GLY A 28 -12.76 10.53 12.59
CA GLY A 28 -11.98 11.36 13.50
C GLY A 28 -11.63 10.73 14.85
N SER A 29 -12.16 9.53 15.16
CA SER A 29 -11.83 8.85 16.41
C SER A 29 -10.61 7.96 16.30
N ALA A 30 -10.02 7.83 15.12
CA ALA A 30 -8.82 7.02 14.95
C ALA A 30 -7.63 7.64 15.67
N ASN A 31 -6.78 6.80 16.21
CA ASN A 31 -5.56 7.23 16.86
C ASN A 31 -4.44 7.42 15.83
N TYR A 32 -3.75 8.53 15.92
CA TYR A 32 -2.58 8.78 15.09
C TYR A 32 -1.33 8.20 15.74
N PRO A 33 -0.35 7.74 14.95
CA PRO A 33 -0.37 7.63 13.49
C PRO A 33 -1.11 6.37 13.03
N PHE A 34 -1.59 6.38 11.79
CA PHE A 34 -2.19 5.17 11.22
C PHE A 34 -1.88 5.09 9.72
N LEU A 35 -2.10 3.89 9.17
CA LEU A 35 -1.92 3.61 7.75
C LEU A 35 -3.27 3.28 7.13
N TYR A 36 -3.43 3.69 5.88
CA TYR A 36 -4.65 3.40 5.14
C TYR A 36 -4.26 2.90 3.75
N THR A 37 -4.65 1.65 3.44
CA THR A 37 -4.45 1.06 2.11
C THR A 37 -5.62 1.48 1.25
N GLY A 38 -5.36 2.35 0.30
CA GLY A 38 -6.38 3.08 -0.41
C GLY A 38 -6.54 2.69 -1.86
N GLU A 39 -6.40 3.67 -2.73
CA GLU A 39 -6.77 3.56 -4.14
C GLU A 39 -5.88 2.57 -4.89
N MET A 40 -6.46 1.91 -5.88
CA MET A 40 -5.75 0.97 -6.73
C MET A 40 -6.09 1.22 -8.18
N ILE A 41 -5.09 1.06 -9.05
CA ILE A 41 -5.28 1.08 -10.49
C ILE A 41 -4.68 -0.19 -11.05
N ASN A 42 -5.50 -1.00 -11.72
CA ASN A 42 -5.05 -2.22 -12.37
C ASN A 42 -5.08 -2.02 -13.87
N THR A 43 -3.97 -2.35 -14.52
CA THR A 43 -3.85 -2.31 -15.97
C THR A 43 -3.44 -3.68 -16.47
N ASP A 44 -4.34 -4.35 -17.18
CA ASP A 44 -4.04 -5.63 -17.80
C ASP A 44 -3.34 -5.42 -19.12
N ASN A 45 -2.29 -6.19 -19.36
CA ASN A 45 -1.54 -6.12 -20.60
C ASN A 45 -2.01 -7.16 -21.62
N SER A 46 -3.04 -7.92 -21.30
CA SER A 46 -3.59 -8.96 -22.16
C SER A 46 -5.09 -9.08 -21.96
N HIS A 47 -5.72 -9.95 -22.73
CA HIS A 47 -7.15 -10.20 -22.59
C HIS A 47 -7.48 -11.09 -21.39
N SER A 48 -6.50 -11.47 -20.61
CA SER A 48 -6.68 -12.24 -19.41
C SER A 48 -6.10 -11.50 -18.22
N ASP A 49 -6.44 -11.95 -17.02
CA ASP A 49 -5.90 -11.38 -15.78
C ASP A 49 -4.59 -12.05 -15.36
N MET A 50 -3.86 -12.63 -16.30
CA MET A 50 -2.63 -13.37 -16.01
C MET A 50 -1.40 -12.48 -15.91
N VAL A 51 -1.40 -11.35 -16.60
CA VAL A 51 -0.24 -10.43 -16.63
C VAL A 51 -0.78 -9.01 -16.60
N GLY A 52 -0.15 -8.18 -15.80
CA GLY A 52 -0.54 -6.77 -15.75
C GLY A 52 0.31 -5.96 -14.80
N THR A 53 -0.13 -4.75 -14.58
CA THR A 53 0.49 -3.81 -13.63
C THR A 53 -0.56 -3.33 -12.65
N MET A 54 -0.19 -3.32 -11.36
CA MET A 54 -1.05 -2.83 -10.31
C MET A 54 -0.38 -1.66 -9.62
N ASN A 55 -1.07 -0.53 -9.58
CA ASN A 55 -0.65 0.60 -8.76
C ASN A 55 -1.48 0.62 -7.49
N GLN A 56 -0.82 0.64 -6.35
CA GLN A 56 -1.48 0.68 -5.05
C GLN A 56 -1.02 1.92 -4.30
N THR A 57 -1.98 2.69 -3.81
CA THR A 57 -1.70 3.86 -2.98
C THR A 57 -1.88 3.50 -1.52
N VAL A 58 -0.92 3.89 -0.70
CA VAL A 58 -0.97 3.75 0.75
C VAL A 58 -0.79 5.13 1.36
N HIS A 59 -1.66 5.47 2.30
CA HIS A 59 -1.63 6.75 2.99
C HIS A 59 -1.18 6.54 4.43
N LEU A 60 -0.29 7.40 4.90
CA LEU A 60 0.15 7.43 6.29
C LEU A 60 -0.25 8.78 6.87
N TYR A 61 -0.98 8.75 7.97
CA TYR A 61 -1.45 9.97 8.64
C TYR A 61 -0.89 10.07 10.04
N GLY A 62 -0.49 11.25 10.44
CA GLY A 62 0.00 11.50 11.78
C GLY A 62 -0.07 12.96 12.15
N ARG A 63 0.17 13.24 13.43
CA ARG A 63 0.32 14.61 13.90
C ARG A 63 1.69 15.12 13.50
N LEU A 64 1.91 16.43 13.63
CA LEU A 64 3.24 17.01 13.34
C LEU A 64 4.33 16.35 14.19
N SER A 65 3.98 15.96 15.41
CA SER A 65 4.92 15.27 16.32
C SER A 65 5.23 13.84 15.91
N ASP A 66 4.48 13.28 14.97
CA ASP A 66 4.67 11.90 14.50
C ASP A 66 5.58 11.82 13.28
N ARG A 67 6.23 12.91 12.89
CA ARG A 67 7.03 12.95 11.65
C ARG A 67 8.05 11.83 11.59
N LYS A 68 8.81 11.63 12.66
CA LYS A 68 9.83 10.58 12.70
C LYS A 68 9.21 9.20 12.53
N THR A 69 8.13 8.94 13.24
CA THR A 69 7.43 7.65 13.17
C THR A 69 6.88 7.40 11.77
N LEU A 70 6.29 8.42 11.15
CA LEU A 70 5.75 8.27 9.79
C LEU A 70 6.86 7.98 8.78
N MET A 71 8.01 8.64 8.92
CA MET A 71 9.13 8.39 8.03
C MET A 71 9.72 7.00 8.22
N GLU A 72 9.72 6.50 9.45
CA GLU A 72 10.14 5.14 9.73
C GLU A 72 9.15 4.13 9.12
N TYR A 73 7.85 4.40 9.22
CA TYR A 73 6.83 3.56 8.58
C TYR A 73 7.04 3.51 7.07
N GLU A 74 7.25 4.67 6.47
CA GLU A 74 7.46 4.74 5.02
C GLU A 74 8.68 3.93 4.59
N SER A 75 9.78 4.05 5.32
CA SER A 75 11.00 3.33 5.01
C SER A 75 10.79 1.81 5.12
N LYS A 76 10.13 1.36 6.17
CA LYS A 76 9.86 -0.06 6.39
C LYS A 76 8.93 -0.62 5.32
N LEU A 77 7.90 0.15 4.94
CA LEU A 77 7.00 -0.27 3.88
C LEU A 77 7.69 -0.33 2.54
N HIS A 78 8.53 0.65 2.23
CA HIS A 78 9.28 0.64 0.99
C HIS A 78 10.13 -0.63 0.89
N ASP A 79 10.83 -0.98 1.96
CA ASP A 79 11.62 -2.22 1.99
C ASP A 79 10.74 -3.45 1.83
N ALA A 80 9.58 -3.47 2.50
CA ALA A 80 8.66 -4.60 2.40
C ALA A 80 8.14 -4.75 0.97
N PHE A 81 7.77 -3.65 0.32
CA PHE A 81 7.28 -3.69 -1.06
C PHE A 81 8.35 -4.18 -2.03
N LYS A 82 9.59 -3.76 -1.83
CA LYS A 82 10.70 -4.24 -2.66
C LYS A 82 10.93 -5.74 -2.53
N ARG A 83 10.61 -6.30 -1.37
CA ARG A 83 10.77 -7.73 -1.11
C ARG A 83 9.54 -8.56 -1.46
N MET A 84 8.39 -7.92 -1.73
CA MET A 84 7.18 -8.66 -2.09
C MET A 84 7.37 -9.36 -3.43
N ARG A 85 7.27 -10.68 -3.42
CA ARG A 85 7.39 -11.50 -4.61
C ARG A 85 6.12 -12.29 -4.90
N HIS A 86 5.21 -12.38 -3.93
CA HIS A 86 4.01 -13.19 -4.05
C HIS A 86 2.83 -12.54 -3.35
N ALA A 87 1.66 -12.69 -3.93
CA ALA A 87 0.40 -12.27 -3.31
C ALA A 87 -0.69 -13.22 -3.78
N PHE A 88 -1.08 -14.17 -2.94
CA PHE A 88 -2.25 -15.04 -3.13
C PHE A 88 -2.40 -15.54 -4.58
N GLY A 89 -1.42 -16.28 -5.05
CA GLY A 89 -1.47 -16.88 -6.38
C GLY A 89 -0.87 -16.05 -7.49
N TYR A 90 -0.28 -14.90 -7.17
CA TYR A 90 0.39 -14.05 -8.15
C TYR A 90 1.84 -13.85 -7.77
N ASN A 91 2.69 -13.79 -8.79
CA ASN A 91 4.07 -13.39 -8.64
C ASN A 91 4.16 -11.89 -8.86
N LEU A 92 4.94 -11.21 -8.03
CA LEU A 92 5.05 -9.76 -8.04
C LEU A 92 6.48 -9.30 -8.23
N SER A 93 6.61 -8.13 -8.81
CA SER A 93 7.88 -7.40 -8.83
C SER A 93 7.56 -5.92 -8.77
N MET A 94 8.12 -5.22 -7.80
CA MET A 94 7.95 -3.77 -7.72
C MET A 94 8.66 -3.12 -8.89
N THR A 95 7.94 -2.29 -9.64
CA THR A 95 8.50 -1.64 -10.83
C THR A 95 8.65 -0.14 -10.65
N ASP A 96 7.87 0.46 -9.76
CA ASP A 96 7.92 1.90 -9.57
C ASP A 96 7.47 2.24 -8.15
N TYR A 97 7.96 3.36 -7.65
CA TYR A 97 7.65 3.81 -6.31
C TYR A 97 7.83 5.32 -6.23
N THR A 98 6.79 6.01 -5.75
CA THR A 98 6.88 7.42 -5.44
C THR A 98 6.31 7.67 -4.06
N THR A 99 6.83 8.68 -3.39
CA THR A 99 6.35 9.09 -2.09
C THR A 99 6.27 10.60 -2.03
N GLN A 100 5.25 11.10 -1.35
CA GLN A 100 5.02 12.52 -1.22
C GLN A 100 4.59 12.81 0.22
N LEU A 101 5.22 13.82 0.82
CA LEU A 101 4.84 14.27 2.16
C LEU A 101 4.05 15.56 2.03
N LEU A 102 2.85 15.55 2.55
CA LEU A 102 1.94 16.68 2.54
C LEU A 102 1.60 17.10 3.96
N GLN A 103 1.23 18.35 4.13
CA GLN A 103 0.67 18.82 5.38
C GLN A 103 -0.79 19.18 5.14
N ASP A 104 -1.67 18.44 5.81
CA ASP A 104 -3.11 18.68 5.74
C ASP A 104 -3.52 19.58 6.88
N ASN A 105 -4.08 20.73 6.55
CA ASN A 105 -4.62 21.64 7.55
C ASN A 105 -6.09 21.31 7.77
N THR A 106 -6.35 20.58 8.83
CA THR A 106 -7.74 20.26 9.21
C THR A 106 -8.28 21.33 10.15
N ASP A 107 -9.58 21.30 10.39
CA ASP A 107 -10.22 22.26 11.28
C ASP A 107 -9.75 22.13 12.73
N ILE A 108 -9.25 20.95 13.11
CA ILE A 108 -8.91 20.65 14.50
C ILE A 108 -7.42 20.81 14.74
N GLN A 109 -6.60 20.26 13.84
CA GLN A 109 -5.14 20.31 13.97
C GLN A 109 -4.49 20.01 12.62
N PRO A 110 -3.29 20.54 12.40
CA PRO A 110 -2.55 20.16 11.21
C PRO A 110 -2.08 18.71 11.30
N LEU A 111 -2.12 18.01 10.18
CA LEU A 111 -1.69 16.63 10.08
C LEU A 111 -0.60 16.51 9.03
N LEU A 112 0.27 15.54 9.24
CA LEU A 112 1.19 15.09 8.20
C LEU A 112 0.55 13.93 7.47
N HIS A 113 0.72 13.92 6.15
CA HIS A 113 0.14 12.91 5.30
C HIS A 113 1.19 12.47 4.29
N ILE A 114 1.62 11.23 4.40
CA ILE A 114 2.51 10.64 3.40
C ILE A 114 1.67 9.81 2.44
N VAL A 115 1.84 10.08 1.15
CA VAL A 115 1.19 9.31 0.09
C VAL A 115 2.27 8.47 -0.59
N MET A 116 2.10 7.16 -0.54
CA MET A 116 3.01 6.21 -1.17
C MET A 116 2.29 5.56 -2.34
N ASP A 117 2.84 5.73 -3.54
CA ASP A 117 2.35 5.04 -4.73
C ASP A 117 3.35 3.98 -5.12
N VAL A 118 2.92 2.74 -5.11
CA VAL A 118 3.78 1.61 -5.48
C VAL A 118 3.15 0.87 -6.63
N SER A 119 3.96 0.55 -7.62
CA SER A 119 3.51 -0.21 -8.79
C SER A 119 4.21 -1.56 -8.80
N PHE A 120 3.41 -2.59 -9.09
CA PHE A 120 3.89 -3.95 -9.22
C PHE A 120 3.52 -4.48 -10.61
N MET A 121 4.47 -5.14 -11.24
CA MET A 121 4.13 -6.03 -12.35
C MET A 121 3.76 -7.37 -11.75
N TYR A 122 2.68 -7.97 -12.23
CA TYR A 122 2.24 -9.26 -11.72
C TYR A 122 2.06 -10.26 -12.86
N THR A 123 2.28 -11.53 -12.51
CA THR A 123 1.93 -12.65 -13.38
C THR A 123 1.22 -13.67 -12.51
N LYS A 124 0.26 -14.35 -13.10
CA LYS A 124 -0.42 -15.43 -12.38
C LYS A 124 0.56 -16.55 -12.11
N GLY A 125 0.67 -16.96 -10.85
CA GLY A 125 1.59 -18.00 -10.48
C GLY A 125 1.18 -19.34 -11.04
N GLU A 126 2.19 -20.21 -11.29
CA GLU A 126 1.92 -21.56 -11.73
C GLU A 126 1.17 -22.31 -10.63
N GLN A 127 0.13 -23.00 -11.02
CA GLN A 127 -0.50 -23.94 -10.13
C GLN A 127 0.25 -25.25 -10.23
N LEU A 128 1.05 -25.46 -9.26
CA LEU A 128 1.75 -26.72 -9.19
C LEU A 128 0.75 -27.77 -8.87
N ASN A 129 0.41 -28.45 -9.82
CA ASN A 129 -0.48 -29.40 -9.71
C ASN A 129 -0.94 -29.64 -8.97
N GLY A 130 -0.73 -28.74 -9.15
CA GLY A 130 -1.03 -29.16 -8.78
C GLY A 130 -1.90 -29.43 -8.83
#